data_ad374d1135ef6c623ab9521ccea960ff
#
_entry.id   ad374d1135ef6c623ab9521ccea960ff
#
_cell.length_a   1.000
_cell.length_b   1.000
_cell.length_c   1.000
_cell.angle_alpha   90.00
_cell.angle_beta   90.00
_cell.angle_gamma   90.00
#
_symmetry.space_group_name_H-M   'P 1'
#
loop_
_entity.id
_entity.type
_entity.pdbx_description
1 polymer ?
#
loop_
_entity_poly.entity_id
_entity_poly.type
_entity_poly.pdbx_seq_one_letter_code
_entity_poly.pdbx_strand_id
1 'polypeptide(L)'
;MVADTVYADNTLVAKDVAFTLPGLEFMTADVMAMGNMTVPLVGLLENMELTITKIGVDMGLSRLGRLEKQNLEFRWVQNVVKSDGTQGTEGCKAFVRVMPAALPELGVEIGSATEAEGTYTVTRMQIYANGAEYMCVDRLSQILRVNGKDYMSAINNLL
;
A
#
# COMPACT_ATOMS: atom_id res chain seq x y z
N MET A 1 3.40 9.47 -12.11
CA MET A 1 4.07 8.17 -12.29
C MET A 1 4.43 8.01 -13.76
N VAL A 2 5.63 7.55 -14.07
CA VAL A 2 6.13 7.39 -15.45
C VAL A 2 6.24 5.91 -15.80
N ALA A 3 6.63 5.08 -14.86
CA ALA A 3 6.75 3.63 -15.01
C ALA A 3 6.61 2.95 -13.64
N ASP A 4 6.17 1.70 -13.66
CA ASP A 4 6.10 0.87 -12.46
C ASP A 4 6.43 -0.58 -12.75
N THR A 5 6.80 -1.30 -11.70
CA THR A 5 6.98 -2.75 -11.69
C THR A 5 6.48 -3.33 -10.38
N VAL A 6 5.87 -4.49 -10.45
CA VAL A 6 5.36 -5.23 -9.29
C VAL A 6 6.05 -6.59 -9.21
N TYR A 7 6.60 -6.89 -8.05
CA TYR A 7 7.23 -8.18 -7.74
C TYR A 7 6.42 -8.91 -6.66
N ALA A 8 6.20 -10.19 -6.85
CA ALA A 8 5.64 -11.06 -5.83
C ALA A 8 6.70 -12.10 -5.44
N ASP A 9 7.06 -12.14 -4.14
CA ASP A 9 8.10 -13.03 -3.60
C ASP A 9 9.41 -12.99 -4.44
N ASN A 10 9.88 -11.78 -4.75
CA ASN A 10 11.07 -11.49 -5.57
C ASN A 10 10.98 -11.88 -7.06
N THR A 11 9.82 -12.22 -7.55
CA THR A 11 9.59 -12.52 -8.97
C THR A 11 8.75 -11.42 -9.60
N LEU A 12 9.19 -10.88 -10.74
CA LEU A 12 8.43 -9.89 -11.49
C LEU A 12 7.11 -10.50 -11.97
N VAL A 13 5.98 -9.90 -11.59
CA VAL A 13 4.64 -10.39 -11.94
C VAL A 13 3.86 -9.43 -12.82
N ALA A 14 4.16 -8.13 -12.77
CA ALA A 14 3.44 -7.15 -13.56
C ALA A 14 4.27 -5.89 -13.82
N LYS A 15 3.93 -5.22 -14.92
CA LYS A 15 4.42 -3.88 -15.28
C LYS A 15 3.23 -3.03 -15.70
N ASP A 16 3.34 -1.72 -15.52
CA ASP A 16 2.34 -0.75 -15.96
C ASP A 16 0.93 -1.09 -15.44
N VAL A 17 0.84 -1.41 -14.14
CA VAL A 17 -0.39 -1.69 -13.43
C VAL A 17 -0.88 -0.47 -12.66
N ALA A 18 -2.18 -0.32 -12.53
CA ALA A 18 -2.75 0.62 -11.58
C ALA A 18 -2.84 -0.04 -10.21
N PHE A 19 -2.29 0.61 -9.20
CA PHE A 19 -2.39 0.15 -7.83
C PHE A 19 -2.68 1.32 -6.89
N THR A 20 -3.41 1.02 -5.82
CA THR A 20 -3.72 1.99 -4.76
C THR A 20 -3.24 1.42 -3.44
N LEU A 21 -2.21 2.05 -2.86
CA LEU A 21 -1.72 1.72 -1.52
C LEU A 21 -2.66 2.30 -0.48
N PRO A 22 -2.94 1.58 0.63
CA PRO A 22 -3.80 2.09 1.68
C PRO A 22 -3.17 3.28 2.40
N GLY A 23 -3.99 4.28 2.72
CA GLY A 23 -3.63 5.30 3.70
C GLY A 23 -3.79 4.78 5.13
N LEU A 24 -3.20 5.49 6.09
CA LEU A 24 -3.43 5.22 7.50
C LEU A 24 -4.70 5.92 7.96
N GLU A 25 -5.66 5.14 8.40
CA GLU A 25 -6.90 5.63 8.99
C GLU A 25 -7.03 5.07 10.40
N PHE A 26 -7.20 5.95 11.37
CA PHE A 26 -7.30 5.58 12.78
C PHE A 26 -8.76 5.42 13.19
N MET A 27 -9.02 4.46 14.06
CA MET A 27 -10.28 4.39 14.77
C MET A 27 -10.45 5.66 15.61
N THR A 28 -11.69 6.06 15.83
CA THR A 28 -12.02 7.30 16.54
C THR A 28 -12.90 7.00 17.75
N ALA A 29 -12.79 7.88 18.75
CA ALA A 29 -13.68 7.90 19.92
C ALA A 29 -14.33 9.26 20.06
N ASP A 30 -15.59 9.29 20.49
CA ASP A 30 -16.30 10.52 20.79
C ASP A 30 -16.04 10.94 22.23
N VAL A 31 -15.65 12.22 22.41
CA VAL A 31 -15.37 12.82 23.70
C VAL A 31 -16.18 14.10 23.84
N MET A 32 -16.77 14.32 25.02
CA MET A 32 -17.47 15.55 25.36
C MET A 32 -16.46 16.57 25.89
N ALA A 33 -16.13 17.57 25.07
CA ALA A 33 -15.26 18.68 25.43
C ALA A 33 -15.77 19.98 24.79
N MET A 34 -16.46 20.79 25.54
CA MET A 34 -17.16 22.01 25.07
C MET A 34 -18.11 21.71 23.88
N GLY A 35 -18.75 20.56 23.91
CA GLY A 35 -19.53 19.98 22.81
C GLY A 35 -19.00 18.58 22.46
N ASN A 36 -19.52 18.01 21.40
CA ASN A 36 -19.08 16.69 20.93
C ASN A 36 -17.79 16.83 20.08
N MET A 37 -16.77 16.07 20.41
CA MET A 37 -15.49 16.04 19.71
C MET A 37 -15.09 14.60 19.38
N THR A 38 -14.69 14.36 18.15
CA THR A 38 -14.16 13.07 17.69
C THR A 38 -12.64 13.07 17.76
N VAL A 39 -12.07 12.14 18.52
CA VAL A 39 -10.62 12.02 18.75
C VAL A 39 -10.09 10.79 18.05
N PRO A 40 -9.06 10.90 17.18
CA PRO A 40 -8.40 9.75 16.61
C PRO A 40 -7.59 8.98 17.67
N LEU A 41 -7.70 7.67 17.67
CA LEU A 41 -6.97 6.77 18.55
C LEU A 41 -5.71 6.28 17.84
N VAL A 42 -4.59 6.93 18.09
CA VAL A 42 -3.29 6.52 17.54
C VAL A 42 -2.92 5.13 18.09
N GLY A 43 -2.64 4.20 17.19
CA GLY A 43 -2.35 2.81 17.52
C GLY A 43 -3.48 1.83 17.24
N LEU A 44 -4.70 2.32 16.98
CA LEU A 44 -5.82 1.53 16.50
C LEU A 44 -6.14 1.92 15.07
N LEU A 45 -5.77 1.05 14.13
CA LEU A 45 -5.94 1.29 12.70
C LEU A 45 -7.21 0.62 12.18
N GLU A 46 -7.90 1.33 11.29
CA GLU A 46 -8.92 0.75 10.43
C GLU A 46 -8.31 -0.27 9.47
N ASN A 47 -9.17 -1.03 8.79
CA ASN A 47 -8.71 -2.02 7.82
C ASN A 47 -7.90 -1.33 6.69
N MET A 48 -6.77 -1.93 6.35
CA MET A 48 -5.91 -1.44 5.27
C MET A 48 -6.08 -2.35 4.05
N GLU A 49 -6.51 -1.78 2.95
CA GLU A 49 -6.75 -2.49 1.70
C GLU A 49 -5.87 -1.97 0.58
N LEU A 50 -5.29 -2.89 -0.17
CA LEU A 50 -4.54 -2.64 -1.40
C LEU A 50 -5.40 -3.08 -2.58
N THR A 51 -5.55 -2.22 -3.57
CA THR A 51 -6.21 -2.54 -4.83
C THR A 51 -5.19 -2.54 -5.95
N ILE A 52 -5.21 -3.61 -6.76
CA ILE A 52 -4.38 -3.75 -7.97
C ILE A 52 -5.28 -4.01 -9.15
N THR A 53 -5.14 -3.18 -10.19
CA THR A 53 -5.82 -3.36 -11.47
C THR A 53 -4.80 -3.66 -12.54
N LYS A 54 -4.92 -4.82 -13.18
CA LYS A 54 -4.03 -5.30 -14.24
C LYS A 54 -4.79 -5.50 -15.53
N ILE A 55 -4.17 -5.11 -16.64
CA ILE A 55 -4.69 -5.36 -17.98
C ILE A 55 -4.14 -6.71 -18.47
N GLY A 56 -5.04 -7.57 -18.93
CA GLY A 56 -4.72 -8.89 -19.47
C GLY A 56 -4.63 -10.00 -18.42
N VAL A 57 -4.86 -11.21 -18.88
CA VAL A 57 -4.79 -12.43 -18.07
C VAL A 57 -3.52 -13.20 -18.45
N ASP A 58 -2.59 -13.31 -17.53
CA ASP A 58 -1.32 -14.01 -17.72
C ASP A 58 -0.87 -14.73 -16.45
N MET A 59 0.33 -15.30 -16.47
CA MET A 59 0.92 -15.97 -15.31
C MET A 59 1.16 -15.01 -14.11
N GLY A 60 1.37 -13.73 -14.38
CA GLY A 60 1.49 -12.73 -13.32
C GLY A 60 0.19 -12.56 -12.57
N LEU A 61 -0.94 -12.52 -13.26
CA LEU A 61 -2.27 -12.49 -12.64
C LEU A 61 -2.53 -13.75 -11.81
N SER A 62 -2.16 -14.91 -12.32
CA SER A 62 -2.28 -16.18 -11.59
C SER A 62 -1.47 -16.16 -10.28
N ARG A 63 -0.27 -15.58 -10.28
CA ARG A 63 0.54 -15.44 -9.07
C ARG A 63 -0.06 -14.46 -8.07
N LEU A 64 -0.61 -13.36 -8.53
CA LEU A 64 -1.32 -12.40 -7.68
C LEU A 64 -2.62 -12.98 -7.09
N GLY A 65 -3.24 -13.93 -7.75
CA GLY A 65 -4.48 -14.59 -7.32
C GLY A 65 -4.31 -15.74 -6.33
N ARG A 66 -3.12 -15.98 -5.79
CA ARG A 66 -2.92 -17.03 -4.77
C ARG A 66 -3.63 -16.66 -3.47
N LEU A 67 -4.30 -17.63 -2.84
CA LEU A 67 -5.04 -17.47 -1.60
C LEU A 67 -4.16 -17.51 -0.34
N GLU A 68 -2.87 -17.32 -0.50
CA GLU A 68 -1.89 -17.36 0.58
C GLU A 68 -1.34 -15.96 0.86
N LYS A 69 -0.72 -15.80 2.02
CA LYS A 69 0.05 -14.60 2.34
C LYS A 69 1.12 -14.36 1.28
N GLN A 70 1.20 -13.15 0.78
CA GLN A 70 2.16 -12.73 -0.24
C GLN A 70 2.96 -11.51 0.22
N ASN A 71 4.23 -11.45 -0.19
CA ASN A 71 5.05 -10.26 -0.08
C ASN A 71 5.12 -9.61 -1.45
N LEU A 72 4.55 -8.43 -1.58
CA LEU A 72 4.56 -7.64 -2.81
C LEU A 72 5.55 -6.49 -2.68
N GLU A 73 6.28 -6.24 -3.74
CA GLU A 73 7.15 -5.08 -3.87
C GLU A 73 6.71 -4.26 -5.08
N PHE A 74 6.35 -3.02 -4.81
CA PHE A 74 6.00 -2.03 -5.83
C PHE A 74 7.18 -1.09 -6.01
N ARG A 75 7.59 -0.89 -7.25
CA ARG A 75 8.58 0.11 -7.62
C ARG A 75 7.99 1.03 -8.67
N TRP A 76 8.08 2.31 -8.45
CA TRP A 76 7.64 3.28 -9.43
C TRP A 76 8.58 4.47 -9.51
N VAL A 77 8.54 5.12 -10.65
CA VAL A 77 9.33 6.31 -10.93
C VAL A 77 8.39 7.49 -11.16
N GLN A 78 8.68 8.59 -10.54
CA GLN A 78 7.94 9.83 -10.68
C GLN A 78 8.85 10.96 -11.15
N ASN A 79 8.30 11.84 -11.97
CA ASN A 79 8.96 13.09 -12.33
C ASN A 79 8.63 14.15 -11.29
N VAL A 80 9.64 14.89 -10.87
CA VAL A 80 9.52 15.97 -9.89
C VAL A 80 10.00 17.25 -10.53
N VAL A 81 9.28 18.34 -10.32
CA VAL A 81 9.73 19.68 -10.69
C VAL A 81 10.29 20.34 -9.45
N LYS A 82 11.58 20.69 -9.49
CA LYS A 82 12.26 21.38 -8.39
C LYS A 82 11.87 22.85 -8.36
N SER A 83 12.14 23.49 -7.23
CA SER A 83 11.83 24.93 -7.03
C SER A 83 12.56 25.87 -8.00
N ASP A 84 13.66 25.43 -8.59
CA ASP A 84 14.40 26.15 -9.63
C ASP A 84 13.85 25.94 -11.06
N GLY A 85 12.78 25.16 -11.20
CA GLY A 85 12.14 24.82 -12.48
C GLY A 85 12.80 23.66 -13.23
N THR A 86 13.86 23.05 -12.69
CA THR A 86 14.46 21.84 -13.28
C THR A 86 13.61 20.62 -13.00
N GLN A 87 13.61 19.66 -13.94
CA GLN A 87 12.94 18.38 -13.77
C GLN A 87 13.93 17.31 -13.30
N GLY A 88 13.49 16.50 -12.37
CA GLY A 88 14.22 15.35 -11.87
C GLY A 88 13.35 14.10 -11.84
N THR A 89 14.00 12.94 -11.72
CA THR A 89 13.32 11.64 -11.56
C THR A 89 13.62 11.08 -10.19
N GLU A 90 12.60 10.62 -9.49
CA GLU A 90 12.73 9.99 -8.18
C GLU A 90 12.15 8.60 -8.21
N GLY A 91 12.87 7.64 -7.65
CA GLY A 91 12.42 6.27 -7.47
C GLY A 91 11.76 6.07 -6.12
N CYS A 92 10.59 5.43 -6.13
CA CYS A 92 9.87 5.06 -4.93
C CYS A 92 9.69 3.54 -4.86
N LYS A 93 9.65 3.01 -3.65
CA LYS A 93 9.42 1.58 -3.39
C LYS A 93 8.41 1.41 -2.26
N ALA A 94 7.59 0.39 -2.37
CA ALA A 94 6.73 -0.04 -1.29
C ALA A 94 6.83 -1.56 -1.13
N PHE A 95 7.09 -1.99 0.10
CA PHE A 95 7.06 -3.40 0.47
C PHE A 95 5.79 -3.67 1.25
N VAL A 96 4.96 -4.57 0.75
CA VAL A 96 3.63 -4.83 1.32
C VAL A 96 3.46 -6.31 1.55
N ARG A 97 3.04 -6.68 2.75
CA ARG A 97 2.60 -8.04 3.07
C ARG A 97 1.09 -8.08 3.05
N VAL A 98 0.53 -8.93 2.20
CA VAL A 98 -0.89 -8.97 1.93
C VAL A 98 -1.47 -10.37 2.06
N MET A 99 -2.78 -10.43 2.32
CA MET A 99 -3.63 -11.60 2.16
C MET A 99 -4.76 -11.26 1.21
N PRO A 100 -5.07 -12.13 0.22
CA PRO A 100 -6.17 -11.85 -0.71
C PRO A 100 -7.50 -11.73 0.04
N ALA A 101 -8.20 -10.63 -0.17
CA ALA A 101 -9.56 -10.42 0.33
C ALA A 101 -10.61 -10.80 -0.72
N ALA A 102 -10.30 -10.53 -2.00
CA ALA A 102 -11.11 -10.89 -3.13
C ALA A 102 -10.23 -11.26 -4.32
N LEU A 103 -10.56 -12.34 -5.01
CA LEU A 103 -9.91 -12.70 -6.27
C LEU A 103 -10.29 -11.68 -7.36
N PRO A 104 -9.39 -11.44 -8.35
CA PRO A 104 -9.68 -10.51 -9.42
C PRO A 104 -10.94 -10.86 -10.19
N GLU A 105 -11.82 -9.88 -10.33
CA GLU A 105 -12.91 -9.92 -11.30
C GLU A 105 -12.35 -9.71 -12.71
N LEU A 106 -12.83 -10.49 -13.66
CA LEU A 106 -12.44 -10.39 -15.06
C LEU A 106 -13.56 -9.72 -15.85
N GLY A 107 -13.33 -8.48 -16.26
CA GLY A 107 -14.22 -7.78 -17.21
C GLY A 107 -13.81 -8.14 -18.65
N VAL A 108 -14.67 -8.83 -19.35
CA VAL A 108 -14.45 -9.21 -20.76
C VAL A 108 -15.52 -8.58 -21.64
N GLU A 109 -15.12 -7.67 -22.49
CA GLU A 109 -15.99 -6.99 -23.44
C GLU A 109 -15.35 -6.92 -24.82
N ILE A 110 -16.14 -7.12 -25.85
CA ILE A 110 -15.66 -7.06 -27.25
C ILE A 110 -15.24 -5.61 -27.56
N GLY A 111 -14.00 -5.44 -27.97
CA GLY A 111 -13.44 -4.13 -28.33
C GLY A 111 -12.79 -3.35 -27.21
N SER A 112 -12.75 -3.89 -25.99
CA SER A 112 -12.03 -3.31 -24.86
C SER A 112 -10.94 -4.27 -24.32
N ALA A 113 -9.98 -3.69 -23.57
CA ALA A 113 -8.97 -4.49 -22.90
C ALA A 113 -9.60 -5.23 -21.71
N THR A 114 -9.20 -6.47 -21.50
CA THR A 114 -9.60 -7.24 -20.31
C THR A 114 -8.91 -6.65 -19.08
N GLU A 115 -9.69 -6.21 -18.12
CA GLU A 115 -9.17 -5.71 -16.84
C GLU A 115 -9.44 -6.72 -15.73
N ALA A 116 -8.46 -6.85 -14.84
CA ALA A 116 -8.56 -7.67 -13.65
C ALA A 116 -8.23 -6.83 -12.41
N GLU A 117 -9.21 -6.67 -11.52
CA GLU A 117 -9.06 -5.93 -10.28
C GLU A 117 -9.09 -6.89 -9.09
N GLY A 118 -8.08 -6.80 -8.24
CA GLY A 118 -7.97 -7.58 -7.01
C GLY A 118 -7.84 -6.69 -5.78
N THR A 119 -8.47 -7.10 -4.67
CA THR A 119 -8.40 -6.43 -3.38
C THR A 119 -7.68 -7.32 -2.38
N TYR A 120 -6.76 -6.73 -1.63
CA TYR A 120 -5.90 -7.42 -0.67
C TYR A 120 -5.94 -6.74 0.68
N THR A 121 -6.01 -7.51 1.75
CA THR A 121 -5.85 -7.00 3.12
C THR A 121 -4.36 -6.87 3.43
N VAL A 122 -3.94 -5.68 3.85
CA VAL A 122 -2.55 -5.37 4.17
C VAL A 122 -2.30 -5.58 5.66
N THR A 123 -1.30 -6.40 5.98
CA THR A 123 -0.85 -6.61 7.37
C THR A 123 0.42 -5.83 7.69
N ARG A 124 1.28 -5.60 6.70
CA ARG A 124 2.49 -4.81 6.82
C ARG A 124 2.70 -3.97 5.57
N MET A 125 3.10 -2.72 5.75
CA MET A 125 3.44 -1.82 4.65
C MET A 125 4.64 -0.97 5.02
N GLN A 126 5.61 -0.88 4.12
CA GLN A 126 6.78 -0.03 4.28
C GLN A 126 7.03 0.71 2.97
N ILE A 127 7.08 2.03 3.01
CA ILE A 127 7.22 2.89 1.83
C ILE A 127 8.52 3.67 1.92
N TYR A 128 9.27 3.63 0.84
CA TYR A 128 10.47 4.44 0.64
C TYR A 128 10.25 5.44 -0.49
N ALA A 129 10.62 6.67 -0.25
CA ALA A 129 10.66 7.72 -1.24
C ALA A 129 12.10 8.20 -1.39
N ASN A 130 12.66 8.12 -2.61
CA ASN A 130 14.03 8.53 -2.92
C ASN A 130 15.09 7.98 -1.94
N GLY A 131 14.96 6.69 -1.57
CA GLY A 131 15.87 6.00 -0.65
C GLY A 131 15.64 6.26 0.85
N ALA A 132 14.74 7.16 1.21
CA ALA A 132 14.38 7.45 2.60
C ALA A 132 13.05 6.77 2.98
N GLU A 133 13.01 6.15 4.15
CA GLU A 133 11.78 5.55 4.67
C GLU A 133 10.76 6.65 5.03
N TYR A 134 9.61 6.60 4.38
CA TYR A 134 8.48 7.48 4.68
C TYR A 134 7.60 6.91 5.78
N MET A 135 7.24 5.61 5.68
CA MET A 135 6.30 4.97 6.58
C MET A 135 6.61 3.48 6.71
N CYS A 136 6.47 2.95 7.92
CA CYS A 136 6.50 1.53 8.19
C CYS A 136 5.39 1.18 9.19
N VAL A 137 4.46 0.36 8.77
CA VAL A 137 3.34 -0.13 9.58
C VAL A 137 3.35 -1.64 9.58
N ASP A 138 3.41 -2.25 10.74
CA ASP A 138 3.21 -3.69 10.92
C ASP A 138 2.17 -3.91 12.01
N ARG A 139 0.97 -4.32 11.61
CA ARG A 139 -0.14 -4.50 12.53
C ARG A 139 0.06 -5.68 13.48
N LEU A 140 0.71 -6.73 13.03
CA LEU A 140 0.94 -7.93 13.82
C LEU A 140 2.09 -7.78 14.82
N SER A 141 3.10 -6.98 14.47
CA SER A 141 4.22 -6.64 15.34
C SER A 141 4.07 -5.32 16.09
N GLN A 142 2.93 -4.65 15.95
CA GLN A 142 2.61 -3.38 16.60
C GLN A 142 3.66 -2.29 16.33
N ILE A 143 4.04 -2.13 15.08
CA ILE A 143 4.97 -1.09 14.62
C ILE A 143 4.17 -0.04 13.85
N LEU A 144 4.32 1.22 14.25
CA LEU A 144 3.80 2.37 13.54
C LEU A 144 4.86 3.46 13.51
N ARG A 145 5.60 3.52 12.42
CA ARG A 145 6.68 4.48 12.23
C ARG A 145 6.38 5.37 11.03
N VAL A 146 6.35 6.67 11.23
CA VAL A 146 6.13 7.66 10.18
C VAL A 146 7.21 8.72 10.29
N ASN A 147 7.89 9.01 9.18
CA ASN A 147 9.01 9.95 9.12
C ASN A 147 10.10 9.69 10.19
N GLY A 148 10.40 8.41 10.46
CA GLY A 148 11.41 8.00 11.42
C GLY A 148 10.98 7.99 12.88
N LYS A 149 9.76 8.43 13.20
CA LYS A 149 9.22 8.41 14.56
C LYS A 149 8.30 7.22 14.77
N ASP A 150 8.60 6.40 15.77
CA ASP A 150 7.76 5.28 16.18
C ASP A 150 6.72 5.72 17.22
N TYR A 151 5.45 5.70 16.82
CA TYR A 151 4.32 6.10 17.68
C TYR A 151 3.83 5.00 18.61
N MET A 152 4.25 3.75 18.38
CA MET A 152 3.87 2.60 19.22
C MET A 152 4.89 2.27 20.30
N SER A 153 6.07 2.86 20.26
CA SER A 153 7.15 2.56 21.23
C SER A 153 6.74 2.82 22.68
N ALA A 154 6.01 3.89 22.94
CA ALA A 154 5.53 4.22 24.29
C ALA A 154 4.52 3.18 24.81
N ILE A 155 3.67 2.67 23.94
CA ILE A 155 2.68 1.63 24.29
C ILE A 155 3.39 0.29 24.49
N ASN A 156 4.29 -0.09 23.58
CA ASN A 156 5.02 -1.35 23.66
C ASN A 156 5.94 -1.43 24.88
N ASN A 157 6.47 -0.31 25.34
CA ASN A 157 7.30 -0.26 26.55
C ASN A 157 6.50 -0.47 27.86
N LEU A 158 5.18 -0.39 27.80
CA LEU A 158 4.30 -0.60 28.96
C LEU A 158 3.73 -2.03 29.02
N LEU A 159 3.92 -2.82 27.96
CA LEU A 159 3.48 -4.21 27.85
C LEU A 159 4.61 -5.18 28.18
#